data_c477580d6a85700fd5fdbd31645cfa81
#
_entry.id   c477580d6a85700fd5fdbd31645cfa81
#
_cell.length_a   1.000
_cell.length_b   1.000
_cell.length_c   1.000
_cell.angle_alpha   90.00
_cell.angle_beta   90.00
_cell.angle_gamma   90.00
#
_symmetry.space_group_name_H-M   'P 1'
#
loop_
_entity.id
_entity.type
_entity.pdbx_description
1 polymer ?
#
loop_
_entity_poly.entity_id
_entity_poly.type
_entity_poly.pdbx_seq_one_letter_code
_entity_poly.pdbx_strand_id
1 'polypeptide(L)'
;VEFRQADNRGSNLDSGSNTREDFQLRYISISKYEGDWQSLPHTHQFSELFYVLSGEGAFYIEDDKIPVKADDLMIINPHVEHTEKTLPNDPMEYIVFGVEGLAFSFIDPDQDNTKGYSFYSYGSDKNQFINFAQLMMREFHEKKPGFEKVCHGLLQVLLVYISRKQNLSVISD
;
A
#
# COMPACT_ATOMS: atom_id res chain seq x y z
N VAL A 1 13.63 -23.01 -34.31
CA VAL A 1 12.47 -22.46 -33.59
C VAL A 1 11.97 -21.28 -34.42
N GLU A 2 10.91 -21.49 -35.21
CA GLU A 2 10.29 -20.46 -36.05
C GLU A 2 9.43 -19.53 -35.18
N PHE A 3 9.72 -18.22 -35.24
CA PHE A 3 8.83 -17.18 -34.73
C PHE A 3 7.79 -16.86 -35.82
N ARG A 4 6.52 -17.17 -35.54
CA ARG A 4 5.41 -16.72 -36.37
C ARG A 4 5.10 -15.27 -36.04
N GLN A 5 5.23 -14.40 -37.01
CA GLN A 5 4.76 -13.03 -37.04
C GLN A 5 3.21 -13.02 -36.95
N ALA A 6 2.63 -12.40 -35.95
CA ALA A 6 1.20 -12.16 -35.89
C ALA A 6 0.86 -10.93 -36.76
N ASP A 7 -0.04 -11.15 -37.70
CA ASP A 7 -0.55 -10.15 -38.63
C ASP A 7 -1.46 -9.14 -37.92
N ASN A 8 -1.10 -7.88 -37.99
CA ASN A 8 -1.78 -6.77 -37.32
C ASN A 8 -2.82 -6.17 -38.28
N ARG A 9 -4.06 -6.66 -38.24
CA ARG A 9 -5.19 -6.01 -38.91
C ARG A 9 -6.05 -5.28 -37.91
N GLY A 10 -6.12 -3.97 -38.11
CA GLY A 10 -6.75 -2.92 -37.36
C GLY A 10 -8.09 -3.25 -36.70
N SER A 11 -8.16 -2.93 -35.44
CA SER A 11 -9.39 -2.55 -34.78
C SER A 11 -9.22 -1.16 -34.18
N ASN A 12 -10.18 -0.29 -34.44
CA ASN A 12 -10.28 1.06 -33.93
C ASN A 12 -9.96 1.11 -32.44
N LEU A 13 -8.86 1.75 -32.11
CA LEU A 13 -8.58 2.15 -30.74
C LEU A 13 -9.58 3.27 -30.40
N ASP A 14 -10.59 2.86 -29.67
CA ASP A 14 -11.41 3.75 -28.86
C ASP A 14 -10.44 4.63 -28.06
N SER A 15 -10.63 5.94 -28.15
CA SER A 15 -9.87 6.93 -27.41
C SER A 15 -10.28 6.83 -25.94
N GLY A 16 -9.86 5.76 -25.28
CA GLY A 16 -9.92 5.62 -23.83
C GLY A 16 -9.08 6.76 -23.23
N SER A 17 -9.72 7.60 -22.47
CA SER A 17 -9.11 8.63 -21.63
C SER A 17 -7.90 8.01 -20.92
N ASN A 18 -6.72 8.40 -21.34
CA ASN A 18 -5.47 8.06 -20.67
C ASN A 18 -5.42 8.92 -19.41
N THR A 19 -6.22 8.56 -18.40
CA THR A 19 -6.07 9.10 -17.05
C THR A 19 -4.69 8.61 -16.59
N ARG A 20 -3.67 9.46 -16.73
CA ARG A 20 -2.43 9.30 -16.00
C ARG A 20 -2.86 9.23 -14.55
N GLU A 21 -2.66 8.10 -13.94
CA GLU A 21 -2.76 7.97 -12.50
C GLU A 21 -1.60 8.80 -11.92
N ASP A 22 -1.87 10.06 -11.63
CA ASP A 22 -0.90 11.00 -11.07
C ASP A 22 -0.80 10.78 -9.56
N PHE A 23 -0.34 9.61 -9.15
CA PHE A 23 -0.01 9.35 -7.77
C PHE A 23 1.50 9.36 -7.55
N GLN A 24 1.92 9.66 -6.33
CA GLN A 24 3.33 9.66 -5.98
C GLN A 24 3.59 9.16 -4.56
N LEU A 25 4.75 8.52 -4.38
CA LEU A 25 5.24 8.16 -3.06
C LEU A 25 5.68 9.42 -2.30
N ARG A 26 5.01 9.75 -1.20
CA ARG A 26 5.39 10.85 -0.32
C ARG A 26 6.52 10.49 0.61
N TYR A 27 6.42 9.32 1.21
CA TYR A 27 7.45 8.76 2.07
C TYR A 27 7.35 7.25 2.11
N ILE A 28 8.44 6.63 2.54
CA ILE A 28 8.55 5.23 2.91
C ILE A 28 9.55 5.11 4.05
N SER A 29 9.18 4.39 5.10
CA SER A 29 10.06 4.17 6.24
C SER A 29 9.79 2.84 6.91
N ILE A 30 10.77 2.39 7.72
CA ILE A 30 10.56 1.33 8.70
C ILE A 30 10.38 2.01 10.04
N SER A 31 9.30 1.69 10.71
CA SER A 31 9.02 2.13 12.08
C SER A 31 9.09 0.94 13.01
N LYS A 32 9.78 1.11 14.13
CA LYS A 32 9.85 0.15 15.21
C LYS A 32 9.42 0.81 16.50
N TYR A 33 8.47 0.20 17.13
CA TYR A 33 8.03 0.66 18.42
C TYR A 33 9.09 0.34 19.49
N GLU A 34 9.68 1.38 20.07
CA GLU A 34 10.57 1.27 21.20
C GLU A 34 9.96 1.99 22.41
N GLY A 35 9.55 1.23 23.43
CA GLY A 35 9.13 1.75 24.72
C GLY A 35 7.78 2.46 24.76
N ASP A 36 7.74 3.63 25.41
CA ASP A 36 6.51 4.35 25.75
C ASP A 36 5.94 5.26 24.65
N TRP A 37 6.36 5.06 23.39
CA TRP A 37 5.84 5.90 22.32
C TRP A 37 4.37 5.58 22.06
N GLN A 38 3.51 6.57 22.25
CA GLN A 38 2.08 6.49 21.97
C GLN A 38 1.80 7.26 20.69
N SER A 39 1.39 6.54 19.66
CA SER A 39 0.73 7.18 18.52
C SER A 39 -0.59 7.79 18.99
N LEU A 40 -0.83 9.03 18.62
CA LEU A 40 -2.11 9.71 18.85
C LEU A 40 -3.00 9.57 17.63
N PRO A 41 -4.34 9.49 17.80
CA PRO A 41 -5.24 9.51 16.66
C PRO A 41 -4.97 10.71 15.75
N HIS A 42 -4.83 10.45 14.45
CA HIS A 42 -4.51 11.46 13.43
C HIS A 42 -5.11 11.09 12.07
N THR A 43 -5.12 12.05 11.15
CA THR A 43 -5.57 11.86 9.76
C THR A 43 -4.52 12.40 8.80
N HIS A 44 -4.51 11.88 7.56
CA HIS A 44 -3.69 12.37 6.47
C HIS A 44 -4.54 12.69 5.24
N GLN A 45 -4.00 13.53 4.32
CA GLN A 45 -4.61 13.81 3.02
C GLN A 45 -4.17 12.81 1.92
N PHE A 46 -3.55 11.72 2.30
CA PHE A 46 -3.01 10.68 1.42
C PHE A 46 -3.28 9.30 2.02
N SER A 47 -3.21 8.29 1.17
CA SER A 47 -3.34 6.90 1.61
C SER A 47 -2.07 6.41 2.31
N GLU A 48 -2.24 5.52 3.29
CA GLU A 48 -1.13 4.82 3.94
C GLU A 48 -1.28 3.31 3.81
N LEU A 49 -0.14 2.66 3.57
CA LEU A 49 -0.02 1.21 3.55
C LEU A 49 1.01 0.80 4.61
N PHE A 50 0.58 -0.04 5.54
CA PHE A 50 1.43 -0.57 6.62
C PHE A 50 1.63 -2.06 6.42
N TYR A 51 2.86 -2.50 6.26
CA TYR A 51 3.20 -3.91 6.23
C TYR A 51 3.94 -4.30 7.51
N VAL A 52 3.34 -5.18 8.31
CA VAL A 52 3.93 -5.63 9.58
C VAL A 52 5.03 -6.64 9.31
N LEU A 53 6.27 -6.29 9.68
CA LEU A 53 7.46 -7.13 9.51
C LEU A 53 7.58 -8.16 10.64
N SER A 54 7.33 -7.73 11.87
CA SER A 54 7.42 -8.56 13.08
C SER A 54 6.59 -7.98 14.21
N GLY A 55 6.36 -8.78 15.24
CA GLY A 55 5.60 -8.39 16.43
C GLY A 55 4.09 -8.40 16.22
N GLU A 56 3.39 -7.97 17.26
CA GLU A 56 1.93 -7.91 17.29
C GLU A 56 1.45 -6.57 17.85
N GLY A 57 0.26 -6.16 17.40
CA GLY A 57 -0.36 -4.92 17.84
C GLY A 57 -1.81 -4.80 17.39
N ALA A 58 -2.31 -3.57 17.36
CA ALA A 58 -3.61 -3.27 16.82
C ALA A 58 -3.62 -1.87 16.19
N PHE A 59 -4.32 -1.74 15.09
CA PHE A 59 -4.77 -0.45 14.57
C PHE A 59 -6.12 -0.09 15.20
N TYR A 60 -6.26 1.15 15.56
CA TYR A 60 -7.51 1.75 15.99
C TYR A 60 -7.91 2.73 14.89
N ILE A 61 -8.96 2.39 14.15
CA ILE A 61 -9.41 3.14 12.98
C ILE A 61 -10.87 3.51 13.22
N GLU A 62 -11.14 4.81 13.35
CA GLU A 62 -12.45 5.29 13.81
C GLU A 62 -12.88 4.55 15.10
N ASP A 63 -13.99 3.82 15.07
CA ASP A 63 -14.52 3.05 16.22
C ASP A 63 -14.03 1.59 16.23
N ASP A 64 -13.27 1.17 15.23
CA ASP A 64 -12.82 -0.22 15.08
C ASP A 64 -11.45 -0.45 15.70
N LYS A 65 -11.29 -1.62 16.35
CA LYS A 65 -9.99 -2.15 16.80
C LYS A 65 -9.63 -3.37 15.99
N ILE A 66 -8.54 -3.31 15.23
CA ILE A 66 -8.11 -4.36 14.31
C ILE A 66 -6.77 -4.91 14.79
N PRO A 67 -6.75 -6.13 15.37
CA PRO A 67 -5.49 -6.78 15.73
C PRO A 67 -4.70 -7.12 14.48
N VAL A 68 -3.39 -6.90 14.53
CA VAL A 68 -2.45 -7.20 13.44
C VAL A 68 -1.21 -7.88 13.98
N LYS A 69 -0.57 -8.65 13.13
CA LYS A 69 0.65 -9.41 13.41
C LYS A 69 1.57 -9.44 12.19
N ALA A 70 2.71 -10.06 12.34
CA ALA A 70 3.65 -10.25 11.22
C ALA A 70 2.96 -10.77 9.95
N ASP A 71 3.36 -10.22 8.81
CA ASP A 71 2.86 -10.49 7.47
C ASP A 71 1.43 -9.97 7.19
N ASP A 72 0.88 -9.12 8.03
CA ASP A 72 -0.37 -8.41 7.75
C ASP A 72 -0.09 -7.08 7.03
N LEU A 73 -0.96 -6.75 6.07
CA LEU A 73 -0.98 -5.50 5.32
C LEU A 73 -2.24 -4.73 5.68
N MET A 74 -2.08 -3.53 6.24
CA MET A 74 -3.14 -2.57 6.48
C MET A 74 -3.09 -1.47 5.42
N ILE A 75 -4.24 -1.11 4.85
CA ILE A 75 -4.40 -0.01 3.89
C ILE A 75 -5.44 0.95 4.44
N ILE A 76 -5.09 2.22 4.55
CA ILE A 76 -5.93 3.29 5.09
C ILE A 76 -6.03 4.41 4.06
N ASN A 77 -7.26 4.79 3.71
CA ASN A 77 -7.54 5.87 2.76
C ASN A 77 -7.31 7.27 3.37
N PRO A 78 -7.23 8.31 2.51
CA PRO A 78 -7.17 9.69 2.98
C PRO A 78 -8.32 10.03 3.95
N HIS A 79 -8.05 10.91 4.89
CA HIS A 79 -9.00 11.47 5.85
C HIS A 79 -9.61 10.48 6.86
N VAL A 80 -9.17 9.24 6.90
CA VAL A 80 -9.60 8.25 7.90
C VAL A 80 -8.75 8.42 9.16
N GLU A 81 -9.41 8.66 10.30
CA GLU A 81 -8.73 8.76 11.60
C GLU A 81 -8.23 7.41 12.04
N HIS A 82 -6.96 7.34 12.38
CA HIS A 82 -6.33 6.11 12.84
C HIS A 82 -5.17 6.37 13.80
N THR A 83 -4.82 5.32 14.53
CA THR A 83 -3.60 5.21 15.33
C THR A 83 -3.24 3.74 15.51
N GLU A 84 -1.99 3.45 15.85
CA GLU A 84 -1.54 2.10 16.10
C GLU A 84 -0.99 1.96 17.53
N LYS A 85 -1.11 0.76 18.10
CA LYS A 85 -0.54 0.38 19.39
C LYS A 85 0.10 -0.99 19.29
N THR A 86 1.27 -1.11 19.87
CA THR A 86 2.01 -2.37 19.93
C THR A 86 1.77 -3.09 21.26
N LEU A 87 2.07 -4.38 21.29
CA LEU A 87 2.14 -5.13 22.54
C LEU A 87 3.51 -4.89 23.21
N PRO A 88 3.56 -4.58 24.52
CA PRO A 88 4.83 -4.28 25.19
C PRO A 88 5.86 -5.40 25.14
N ASN A 89 5.41 -6.65 25.12
CA ASN A 89 6.28 -7.84 25.13
C ASN A 89 6.66 -8.33 23.72
N ASP A 90 5.99 -7.85 22.68
CA ASP A 90 6.26 -8.20 21.30
C ASP A 90 6.05 -6.96 20.40
N PRO A 91 6.99 -6.00 20.47
CA PRO A 91 6.83 -4.72 19.79
C PRO A 91 6.76 -4.86 18.28
N MET A 92 5.75 -4.23 17.70
CA MET A 92 5.49 -4.24 16.28
C MET A 92 6.55 -3.44 15.51
N GLU A 93 7.09 -4.04 14.46
CA GLU A 93 7.93 -3.38 13.46
C GLU A 93 7.22 -3.44 12.12
N TYR A 94 7.09 -2.32 11.41
CA TYR A 94 6.38 -2.25 10.15
C TYR A 94 7.05 -1.32 9.13
N ILE A 95 6.81 -1.59 7.86
CA ILE A 95 7.09 -0.64 6.77
C ILE A 95 5.81 0.17 6.55
N VAL A 96 5.97 1.50 6.42
CA VAL A 96 4.87 2.40 6.07
C VAL A 96 5.17 3.16 4.79
N PHE A 97 4.17 3.27 3.92
CA PHE A 97 4.18 4.07 2.69
C PHE A 97 3.10 5.14 2.78
N GLY A 98 3.44 6.39 2.53
CA GLY A 98 2.48 7.43 2.25
C GLY A 98 2.36 7.65 0.75
N VAL A 99 1.16 7.53 0.19
CA VAL A 99 0.90 7.65 -1.25
C VAL A 99 -0.15 8.72 -1.50
N GLU A 100 0.23 9.78 -2.20
CA GLU A 100 -0.63 10.90 -2.56
C GLU A 100 -1.26 10.69 -3.93
N GLY A 101 -2.48 11.19 -4.12
CA GLY A 101 -3.20 11.20 -5.41
C GLY A 101 -3.96 9.92 -5.72
N LEU A 102 -4.08 8.99 -4.77
CA LEU A 102 -4.93 7.81 -4.94
C LEU A 102 -5.65 7.43 -3.65
N ALA A 103 -6.76 6.76 -3.82
CA ALA A 103 -7.48 6.05 -2.77
C ALA A 103 -7.80 4.62 -3.22
N PHE A 104 -8.25 3.80 -2.29
CA PHE A 104 -8.60 2.40 -2.54
C PHE A 104 -10.10 2.20 -2.37
N SER A 105 -10.72 1.51 -3.32
CA SER A 105 -12.08 1.00 -3.17
C SER A 105 -12.00 -0.45 -2.68
N PHE A 106 -12.48 -0.68 -1.48
CA PHE A 106 -12.53 -1.99 -0.85
C PHE A 106 -13.92 -2.58 -1.10
N ILE A 107 -13.99 -3.57 -1.96
CA ILE A 107 -15.26 -4.25 -2.28
C ILE A 107 -15.38 -5.44 -1.33
N ASP A 108 -16.19 -5.30 -0.29
CA ASP A 108 -16.62 -6.42 0.53
C ASP A 108 -17.94 -6.94 -0.05
N PRO A 109 -17.98 -8.16 -0.63
CA PRO A 109 -19.18 -8.74 -1.20
C PRO A 109 -20.33 -8.91 -0.20
N ASP A 110 -20.01 -8.94 1.10
CA ASP A 110 -20.95 -9.20 2.18
C ASP A 110 -21.38 -7.94 2.93
N GLN A 111 -20.86 -6.75 2.57
CA GLN A 111 -21.18 -5.48 3.22
C GLN A 111 -21.54 -4.40 2.22
N ASP A 112 -22.65 -3.70 2.48
CA ASP A 112 -23.14 -2.56 1.67
C ASP A 112 -22.31 -1.28 1.82
N ASN A 113 -21.28 -1.27 2.68
CA ASN A 113 -20.49 -0.09 3.00
C ASN A 113 -19.04 -0.25 2.57
N THR A 114 -18.55 0.67 1.75
CA THR A 114 -17.12 0.86 1.52
C THR A 114 -16.48 1.45 2.77
N LYS A 115 -15.73 0.64 3.53
CA LYS A 115 -14.91 1.16 4.63
C LYS A 115 -13.75 1.98 4.07
N GLY A 116 -13.33 3.00 4.81
CA GLY A 116 -12.15 3.81 4.44
C GLY A 116 -10.81 3.09 4.66
N TYR A 117 -10.82 1.81 5.03
CA TYR A 117 -9.62 1.00 5.27
C TYR A 117 -9.90 -0.47 4.99
N SER A 118 -8.83 -1.24 4.82
CA SER A 118 -8.91 -2.71 4.77
C SER A 118 -7.60 -3.35 5.25
N PHE A 119 -7.68 -4.61 5.69
CA PHE A 119 -6.48 -5.33 6.09
C PHE A 119 -6.48 -6.75 5.53
N TYR A 120 -5.27 -7.28 5.30
CA TYR A 120 -5.06 -8.56 4.63
C TYR A 120 -3.89 -9.31 5.25
N SER A 121 -4.00 -10.63 5.40
CA SER A 121 -2.85 -11.48 5.66
C SER A 121 -2.08 -11.71 4.34
N TYR A 122 -0.85 -11.20 4.26
CA TYR A 122 -0.07 -11.13 3.01
C TYR A 122 1.09 -12.14 2.94
N GLY A 123 1.18 -13.06 3.89
CA GLY A 123 2.36 -13.89 4.14
C GLY A 123 2.90 -14.72 2.98
N SER A 124 2.06 -15.16 2.01
CA SER A 124 2.52 -16.00 0.88
C SER A 124 3.45 -15.26 -0.10
N ASP A 125 3.35 -13.95 -0.21
CA ASP A 125 4.09 -13.12 -1.18
C ASP A 125 4.98 -12.08 -0.50
N LYS A 126 5.26 -12.27 0.78
CA LYS A 126 6.02 -11.33 1.61
C LYS A 126 7.37 -10.94 1.03
N ASN A 127 8.10 -11.90 0.50
CA ASN A 127 9.43 -11.64 -0.07
C ASN A 127 9.36 -10.66 -1.25
N GLN A 128 8.34 -10.78 -2.07
CA GLN A 128 8.13 -9.87 -3.19
C GLN A 128 7.80 -8.46 -2.70
N PHE A 129 6.88 -8.33 -1.73
CA PHE A 129 6.53 -7.05 -1.13
C PHE A 129 7.76 -6.38 -0.50
N ILE A 130 8.49 -7.11 0.34
CA ILE A 130 9.66 -6.60 1.04
C ILE A 130 10.75 -6.17 0.05
N ASN A 131 10.99 -6.93 -1.02
CA ASN A 131 11.98 -6.58 -2.04
C ASN A 131 11.64 -5.25 -2.74
N PHE A 132 10.39 -5.04 -3.13
CA PHE A 132 9.95 -3.76 -3.71
C PHE A 132 10.07 -2.61 -2.72
N ALA A 133 9.67 -2.83 -1.47
CA ALA A 133 9.78 -1.84 -0.41
C ALA A 133 11.24 -1.42 -0.16
N GLN A 134 12.16 -2.37 -0.08
CA GLN A 134 13.59 -2.11 0.11
C GLN A 134 14.20 -1.33 -1.06
N LEU A 135 13.82 -1.66 -2.29
CA LEU A 135 14.26 -0.91 -3.47
C LEU A 135 13.75 0.53 -3.42
N MET A 136 12.47 0.75 -3.13
CA MET A 136 11.89 2.09 -3.00
C MET A 136 12.54 2.88 -1.87
N MET A 137 12.78 2.26 -0.70
CA MET A 137 13.44 2.92 0.42
C MET A 137 14.84 3.40 0.05
N ARG A 138 15.61 2.58 -0.65
CA ARG A 138 16.95 2.94 -1.09
C ARG A 138 16.92 4.13 -2.07
N GLU A 139 16.08 4.07 -3.09
CA GLU A 139 15.92 5.15 -4.07
C GLU A 139 15.46 6.45 -3.39
N PHE A 140 14.47 6.36 -2.51
CA PHE A 140 13.91 7.50 -1.79
C PHE A 140 14.91 8.12 -0.80
N HIS A 141 15.80 7.33 -0.23
CA HIS A 141 16.86 7.79 0.66
C HIS A 141 18.03 8.43 -0.10
N GLU A 142 18.52 7.77 -1.16
CA GLU A 142 19.67 8.22 -1.94
C GLU A 142 19.36 9.42 -2.84
N LYS A 143 18.12 9.57 -3.29
CA LYS A 143 17.62 10.67 -4.14
C LYS A 143 18.50 10.93 -5.39
N LYS A 144 18.98 9.87 -6.01
CA LYS A 144 19.71 9.97 -7.28
C LYS A 144 18.81 10.54 -8.39
N PRO A 145 19.38 11.16 -9.45
CA PRO A 145 18.59 11.67 -10.56
C PRO A 145 17.62 10.60 -11.11
N GLY A 146 16.32 10.91 -11.13
CA GLY A 146 15.27 10.00 -11.59
C GLY A 146 14.68 9.09 -10.52
N PHE A 147 15.06 9.19 -9.24
CA PHE A 147 14.54 8.36 -8.15
C PHE A 147 13.01 8.38 -8.05
N GLU A 148 12.37 9.53 -8.30
CA GLU A 148 10.91 9.66 -8.27
C GLU A 148 10.25 8.75 -9.32
N LYS A 149 10.82 8.67 -10.53
CA LYS A 149 10.32 7.77 -11.60
C LYS A 149 10.52 6.31 -11.23
N VAL A 150 11.64 5.96 -10.61
CA VAL A 150 11.90 4.60 -10.13
C VAL A 150 10.91 4.23 -9.04
N CYS A 151 10.75 5.08 -8.03
CA CYS A 151 9.77 4.86 -6.96
C CYS A 151 8.35 4.72 -7.51
N HIS A 152 7.94 5.60 -8.43
CA HIS A 152 6.62 5.53 -9.08
C HIS A 152 6.42 4.19 -9.81
N GLY A 153 7.37 3.75 -10.61
CA GLY A 153 7.29 2.47 -11.32
C GLY A 153 7.21 1.26 -10.39
N LEU A 154 8.03 1.24 -9.34
CA LEU A 154 8.01 0.18 -8.33
C LEU A 154 6.69 0.16 -7.55
N LEU A 155 6.17 1.33 -7.20
CA LEU A 155 4.88 1.46 -6.53
C LEU A 155 3.74 0.99 -7.42
N GLN A 156 3.72 1.35 -8.72
CA GLN A 156 2.72 0.84 -9.68
C GLN A 156 2.70 -0.69 -9.70
N VAL A 157 3.87 -1.32 -9.81
CA VAL A 157 3.98 -2.78 -9.81
C VAL A 157 3.44 -3.36 -8.51
N LEU A 158 3.82 -2.79 -7.37
CA LEU A 158 3.36 -3.25 -6.05
C LEU A 158 1.84 -3.16 -5.91
N LEU A 159 1.24 -2.03 -6.32
CA LEU A 159 -0.21 -1.83 -6.30
C LEU A 159 -0.96 -2.85 -7.16
N VAL A 160 -0.43 -3.19 -8.34
CA VAL A 160 -1.00 -4.24 -9.20
C VAL A 160 -0.96 -5.60 -8.49
N TYR A 161 0.13 -5.95 -7.82
CA TYR A 161 0.21 -7.21 -7.07
C TYR A 161 -0.79 -7.25 -5.91
N ILE A 162 -0.90 -6.17 -5.15
CA ILE A 162 -1.88 -6.06 -4.05
C ILE A 162 -3.30 -6.20 -4.61
N SER A 163 -3.65 -5.48 -5.67
CA SER A 163 -4.98 -5.50 -6.29
C SER A 163 -5.37 -6.87 -6.82
N ARG A 164 -4.43 -7.60 -7.42
CA ARG A 164 -4.68 -8.95 -7.95
C ARG A 164 -4.96 -9.97 -6.84
N LYS A 165 -4.34 -9.80 -5.70
CA LYS A 165 -4.47 -10.71 -4.57
C LYS A 165 -5.70 -10.42 -3.72
N GLN A 166 -6.06 -9.16 -3.63
CA GLN A 166 -7.13 -8.65 -2.81
C GLN A 166 -8.16 -7.99 -3.74
N ASN A 167 -9.43 -8.29 -3.60
CA ASN A 167 -10.50 -7.68 -4.40
C ASN A 167 -10.62 -6.18 -4.12
N LEU A 168 -9.59 -5.42 -4.46
CA LEU A 168 -9.57 -3.98 -4.33
C LEU A 168 -9.24 -3.32 -5.66
N SER A 169 -9.75 -2.14 -5.87
CA SER A 169 -9.39 -1.27 -6.99
C SER A 169 -8.76 0.02 -6.49
N VAL A 170 -7.79 0.50 -7.25
CA VAL A 170 -7.17 1.81 -7.03
C VAL A 170 -8.00 2.82 -7.80
N ILE A 171 -8.38 3.92 -7.14
CA ILE A 171 -9.11 5.04 -7.73
C ILE A 171 -8.26 6.31 -7.59
N SER A 172 -8.34 7.20 -8.56
CA SER A 172 -7.76 8.54 -8.40
C SER A 172 -8.55 9.31 -7.37
N ASP A 173 -7.85 9.98 -6.47
CA ASP A 173 -8.43 10.85 -5.45
C ASP A 173 -8.79 12.22 -6.06
#